data_712fcd2755db81ddbd4e8464bed1c39d
#
_entry.id   712fcd2755db81ddbd4e8464bed1c39d
#
_cell.length_a   1.000
_cell.length_b   1.000
_cell.length_c   1.000
_cell.angle_alpha   90.00
_cell.angle_beta   90.00
_cell.angle_gamma   90.00
#
_symmetry.space_group_name_H-M   'P 1'
#
loop_
_entity.id
_entity.type
_entity.pdbx_description
1 polymer ?
#
loop_
_entity_poly.entity_id
_entity_poly.type
_entity_poly.pdbx_seq_one_letter_code
_entity_poly.pdbx_strand_id
1 'polypeptide(L)'
;KPGPGRFRQFYQCDADTVGASSVAADAEICAMLSDVFEELGLAGDYVVRINNRKVLNGVMEAAGVMDPADPSKFEDERGIVLRAIDKLDRLGEAGVRALLGEGRKDESGDFTKGAGLPDTAADIVLAFTAARRDSGAETCAVLRDLVGASVIGAEGVAELEEMAKLLEAQGYGSDRIVIDPSVVRGLGYYTGPVYEAELTFEILDEKGRKKQFGSVAGGGRYDDLVKRFTGQAVPATGVSIGVDRLLAALAAKGRGAEPVQGPVVVTVMDKARMAEYQAMVGELRRAGIRAEVYLGNPKNFGNQLKYADKRGSPVAIIQ
;
A
#
# COMPACT_ATOMS: atom_id res chain seq x y z
N LYS A 1 -10.23 6.02 7.01
CA LYS A 1 -10.78 5.24 8.14
C LYS A 1 -9.62 4.64 8.92
N PRO A 2 -9.69 4.53 10.25
CA PRO A 2 -8.69 3.82 11.05
C PRO A 2 -8.56 2.37 10.59
N GLY A 3 -7.37 1.81 10.69
CA GLY A 3 -7.08 0.42 10.33
C GLY A 3 -5.66 0.04 10.76
N PRO A 4 -5.28 -1.25 10.70
CA PRO A 4 -3.93 -1.67 11.06
C PRO A 4 -2.87 -0.87 10.31
N GLY A 5 -1.94 -0.25 11.03
CA GLY A 5 -0.87 0.58 10.48
C GLY A 5 -1.32 1.89 9.79
N ARG A 6 -2.55 2.37 10.04
CA ARG A 6 -3.05 3.65 9.50
C ARG A 6 -3.18 4.68 10.62
N PHE A 7 -2.22 5.59 10.69
CA PHE A 7 -2.12 6.66 11.67
C PHE A 7 -2.26 8.05 11.00
N ARG A 8 -2.47 9.10 11.81
CA ARG A 8 -2.47 10.49 11.32
C ARG A 8 -1.07 10.99 10.98
N GLN A 9 -0.07 10.50 11.70
CA GLN A 9 1.35 10.67 11.44
C GLN A 9 1.94 9.29 11.21
N PHE A 10 2.70 9.11 10.14
CA PHE A 10 3.21 7.82 9.70
C PHE A 10 4.53 7.98 8.97
N TYR A 11 5.30 6.92 8.91
CA TYR A 11 6.54 6.85 8.14
C TYR A 11 6.29 6.25 6.77
N GLN A 12 6.96 6.82 5.77
CA GLN A 12 7.05 6.29 4.43
C GLN A 12 8.52 6.10 4.04
N CYS A 13 8.77 5.10 3.21
CA CYS A 13 10.04 4.91 2.53
C CYS A 13 9.75 5.13 1.05
N ASP A 14 10.30 6.19 0.49
CA ASP A 14 10.04 6.63 -0.88
C ASP A 14 11.29 6.43 -1.74
N ALA A 15 11.07 6.07 -3.01
CA ALA A 15 12.13 5.98 -4.02
C ALA A 15 11.60 6.52 -5.34
N ASP A 16 12.33 7.48 -5.92
CA ASP A 16 11.93 8.19 -7.12
C ASP A 16 13.07 8.28 -8.13
N THR A 17 12.73 8.11 -9.41
CA THR A 17 13.59 8.36 -10.56
C THR A 17 13.12 9.62 -11.26
N VAL A 18 13.96 10.64 -11.33
CA VAL A 18 13.64 11.95 -11.89
C VAL A 18 14.53 12.22 -13.10
N GLY A 19 13.93 12.68 -14.20
CA GLY A 19 14.63 12.99 -15.45
C GLY A 19 14.61 11.87 -16.49
N ALA A 20 14.04 10.69 -16.20
CA ALA A 20 13.93 9.58 -17.12
C ALA A 20 12.52 9.48 -17.72
N SER A 21 12.41 9.65 -19.06
CA SER A 21 11.16 9.52 -19.79
C SER A 21 10.82 8.08 -20.19
N SER A 22 11.81 7.19 -20.21
CA SER A 22 11.62 5.78 -20.57
C SER A 22 10.83 5.02 -19.49
N VAL A 23 9.88 4.19 -19.91
CA VAL A 23 9.16 3.25 -19.02
C VAL A 23 10.06 2.16 -18.42
N ALA A 24 11.31 2.08 -18.84
CA ALA A 24 12.31 1.26 -18.16
C ALA A 24 12.54 1.70 -16.71
N ALA A 25 12.43 3.00 -16.42
CA ALA A 25 12.46 3.52 -15.04
C ALA A 25 11.26 3.02 -14.22
N ASP A 26 10.08 2.93 -14.83
CA ASP A 26 8.88 2.41 -14.19
C ASP A 26 9.01 0.90 -13.90
N ALA A 27 9.58 0.13 -14.83
CA ALA A 27 9.87 -1.28 -14.65
C ALA A 27 10.89 -1.50 -13.52
N GLU A 28 11.96 -0.68 -13.46
CA GLU A 28 12.97 -0.73 -12.40
C GLU A 28 12.37 -0.46 -11.01
N ILE A 29 11.50 0.53 -10.88
CA ILE A 29 10.76 0.81 -9.63
C ILE A 29 9.92 -0.41 -9.20
N CYS A 30 9.23 -1.07 -10.14
CA CYS A 30 8.44 -2.28 -9.84
C CYS A 30 9.34 -3.47 -9.44
N ALA A 31 10.47 -3.67 -10.11
CA ALA A 31 11.46 -4.69 -9.77
C ALA A 31 12.04 -4.46 -8.38
N MET A 32 12.51 -3.24 -8.08
CA MET A 32 13.02 -2.86 -6.77
C MET A 32 11.98 -3.07 -5.66
N LEU A 33 10.71 -2.75 -5.93
CA LEU A 33 9.63 -2.96 -4.96
C LEU A 33 9.44 -4.46 -4.67
N SER A 34 9.52 -5.31 -5.70
CA SER A 34 9.51 -6.78 -5.55
C SER A 34 10.69 -7.27 -4.71
N ASP A 35 11.91 -6.80 -4.98
CA ASP A 35 13.11 -7.19 -4.24
C ASP A 35 13.03 -6.80 -2.76
N VAL A 36 12.50 -5.62 -2.45
CA VAL A 36 12.28 -5.20 -1.06
C VAL A 36 11.39 -6.18 -0.30
N PHE A 37 10.31 -6.68 -0.92
CA PHE A 37 9.44 -7.66 -0.27
C PHE A 37 10.10 -9.04 -0.15
N GLU A 38 10.91 -9.46 -1.12
CA GLU A 38 11.71 -10.69 -1.04
C GLU A 38 12.72 -10.61 0.12
N GLU A 39 13.48 -9.51 0.23
CA GLU A 39 14.44 -9.27 1.32
C GLU A 39 13.77 -9.23 2.71
N LEU A 40 12.54 -8.75 2.77
CA LEU A 40 11.73 -8.79 3.99
C LEU A 40 11.14 -10.20 4.26
N GLY A 41 11.46 -11.18 3.41
CA GLY A 41 11.01 -12.57 3.52
C GLY A 41 9.51 -12.72 3.34
N LEU A 42 8.91 -11.92 2.47
CA LEU A 42 7.49 -11.97 2.09
C LEU A 42 7.28 -12.69 0.76
N ALA A 43 8.26 -13.49 0.29
CA ALA A 43 8.15 -14.30 -0.91
C ALA A 43 6.85 -15.12 -0.93
N GLY A 44 6.06 -15.01 -2.01
CA GLY A 44 4.76 -15.65 -2.15
C GLY A 44 3.61 -15.02 -1.34
N ASP A 45 3.87 -13.95 -0.60
CA ASP A 45 2.91 -13.25 0.25
C ASP A 45 2.56 -11.84 -0.24
N TYR A 46 3.00 -11.48 -1.43
CA TYR A 46 2.71 -10.18 -2.04
C TYR A 46 2.47 -10.31 -3.54
N VAL A 47 1.90 -9.27 -4.11
CA VAL A 47 1.82 -9.05 -5.56
C VAL A 47 1.99 -7.56 -5.84
N VAL A 48 2.81 -7.23 -6.84
CA VAL A 48 2.90 -5.88 -7.41
C VAL A 48 1.96 -5.84 -8.61
N ARG A 49 0.97 -4.97 -8.55
CA ARG A 49 -0.02 -4.77 -9.62
C ARG A 49 0.33 -3.50 -10.38
N ILE A 50 0.35 -3.60 -11.70
CA ILE A 50 0.67 -2.50 -12.61
C ILE A 50 -0.53 -2.19 -13.47
N ASN A 51 -0.82 -0.92 -13.66
CA ASN A 51 -1.74 -0.41 -14.68
C ASN A 51 -1.15 0.85 -15.31
N ASN A 52 -1.89 1.47 -16.24
CA ASN A 52 -1.45 2.69 -16.90
C ASN A 52 -2.61 3.69 -17.01
N ARG A 53 -2.35 4.92 -16.61
CA ARG A 53 -3.34 6.01 -16.67
C ARG A 53 -3.82 6.29 -18.09
N LYS A 54 -2.93 6.15 -19.08
CA LYS A 54 -3.25 6.35 -20.51
C LYS A 54 -4.25 5.29 -21.00
N VAL A 55 -4.09 4.03 -20.56
CA VAL A 55 -5.07 2.96 -20.88
C VAL A 55 -6.45 3.30 -20.34
N LEU A 56 -6.51 3.71 -19.07
CA LEU A 56 -7.78 4.11 -18.45
C LEU A 56 -8.41 5.30 -19.16
N ASN A 57 -7.62 6.30 -19.57
CA ASN A 57 -8.10 7.42 -20.37
C ASN A 57 -8.64 6.96 -21.73
N GLY A 58 -7.95 6.02 -22.39
CA GLY A 58 -8.42 5.43 -23.65
C GLY A 58 -9.74 4.68 -23.52
N VAL A 59 -9.91 3.94 -22.44
CA VAL A 59 -11.20 3.27 -22.12
C VAL A 59 -12.31 4.30 -21.88
N MET A 60 -12.02 5.40 -21.17
CA MET A 60 -13.00 6.48 -20.97
C MET A 60 -13.34 7.22 -22.28
N GLU A 61 -12.38 7.36 -23.19
CA GLU A 61 -12.60 7.89 -24.54
C GLU A 61 -13.51 6.95 -25.33
N ALA A 62 -13.23 5.65 -25.34
CA ALA A 62 -14.07 4.63 -25.98
C ALA A 62 -15.49 4.57 -25.38
N ALA A 63 -15.63 4.81 -24.09
CA ALA A 63 -16.91 4.90 -23.38
C ALA A 63 -17.64 6.27 -23.58
N GLY A 64 -17.03 7.22 -24.29
CA GLY A 64 -17.62 8.54 -24.56
C GLY A 64 -17.66 9.49 -23.37
N VAL A 65 -16.84 9.24 -22.34
CA VAL A 65 -16.72 10.09 -21.13
C VAL A 65 -15.37 10.81 -21.03
N MET A 66 -14.65 10.85 -22.13
CA MET A 66 -13.45 11.66 -22.31
C MET A 66 -13.40 12.18 -23.74
N ASP A 67 -13.14 13.46 -23.89
CA ASP A 67 -12.95 14.11 -25.19
C ASP A 67 -11.47 14.54 -25.29
N PRO A 68 -10.67 13.95 -26.21
CA PRO A 68 -9.26 14.33 -26.35
C PRO A 68 -9.05 15.80 -26.77
N ALA A 69 -10.04 16.39 -27.47
CA ALA A 69 -9.97 17.78 -27.88
C ALA A 69 -10.32 18.76 -26.76
N ASP A 70 -11.08 18.32 -25.77
CA ASP A 70 -11.44 19.11 -24.59
C ASP A 70 -11.35 18.22 -23.31
N PRO A 71 -10.17 18.12 -22.70
CA PRO A 71 -9.98 17.31 -21.49
C PRO A 71 -10.78 17.76 -20.27
N SER A 72 -11.34 18.97 -20.26
CA SER A 72 -12.20 19.46 -19.17
C SER A 72 -13.62 18.93 -19.26
N LYS A 73 -14.06 18.56 -20.46
CA LYS A 73 -15.36 17.97 -20.71
C LYS A 73 -15.49 16.62 -19.98
N PHE A 74 -16.61 16.38 -19.33
CA PHE A 74 -16.89 15.16 -18.55
C PHE A 74 -16.00 14.95 -17.32
N GLU A 75 -15.39 16.01 -16.76
CA GLU A 75 -14.51 15.87 -15.58
C GLU A 75 -15.24 15.26 -14.37
N ASP A 76 -16.48 15.69 -14.12
CA ASP A 76 -17.32 15.18 -13.03
C ASP A 76 -17.65 13.68 -13.23
N GLU A 77 -18.09 13.31 -14.45
CA GLU A 77 -18.43 11.94 -14.82
C GLU A 77 -17.22 11.02 -14.69
N ARG A 78 -16.05 11.43 -15.21
CA ARG A 78 -14.78 10.70 -15.03
C ARG A 78 -14.44 10.51 -13.56
N GLY A 79 -14.60 11.56 -12.76
CA GLY A 79 -14.39 11.48 -11.32
C GLY A 79 -15.30 10.47 -10.64
N ILE A 80 -16.57 10.34 -11.08
CA ILE A 80 -17.51 9.34 -10.57
C ILE A 80 -17.11 7.94 -11.04
N VAL A 81 -16.77 7.76 -12.31
CA VAL A 81 -16.33 6.48 -12.89
C VAL A 81 -15.13 5.93 -12.10
N LEU A 82 -14.09 6.75 -11.91
CA LEU A 82 -12.89 6.36 -11.18
C LEU A 82 -13.19 5.94 -9.73
N ARG A 83 -14.02 6.71 -9.04
CA ARG A 83 -14.46 6.37 -7.67
C ARG A 83 -15.36 5.14 -7.62
N ALA A 84 -16.06 4.82 -8.70
CA ALA A 84 -16.86 3.61 -8.81
C ALA A 84 -15.97 2.38 -8.97
N ILE A 85 -14.96 2.45 -9.86
CA ILE A 85 -13.99 1.37 -10.07
C ILE A 85 -13.21 1.08 -8.77
N ASP A 86 -12.72 2.11 -8.06
CA ASP A 86 -12.02 1.98 -6.77
C ASP A 86 -12.84 1.25 -5.67
N LYS A 87 -14.15 1.14 -5.88
CA LYS A 87 -15.05 0.44 -4.95
C LYS A 87 -15.41 -0.98 -5.41
N LEU A 88 -14.83 -1.47 -6.50
CA LEU A 88 -15.22 -2.76 -7.09
C LEU A 88 -15.13 -3.91 -6.09
N ASP A 89 -14.04 -4.00 -5.34
CA ASP A 89 -13.83 -5.05 -4.33
C ASP A 89 -14.89 -5.05 -3.22
N ARG A 90 -15.46 -3.88 -2.93
CA ARG A 90 -16.44 -3.71 -1.86
C ARG A 90 -17.89 -3.83 -2.34
N LEU A 91 -18.19 -3.32 -3.53
CA LEU A 91 -19.55 -3.20 -4.04
C LEU A 91 -19.90 -4.28 -5.04
N GLY A 92 -18.90 -5.00 -5.57
CA GLY A 92 -19.05 -5.92 -6.69
C GLY A 92 -19.45 -5.22 -7.99
N GLU A 93 -19.52 -6.00 -9.08
CA GLU A 93 -19.86 -5.50 -10.41
C GLU A 93 -21.21 -4.79 -10.45
N ALA A 94 -22.25 -5.38 -9.84
CA ALA A 94 -23.59 -4.80 -9.84
C ALA A 94 -23.65 -3.43 -9.15
N GLY A 95 -22.91 -3.27 -8.04
CA GLY A 95 -22.82 -1.99 -7.32
C GLY A 95 -22.04 -0.92 -8.09
N VAL A 96 -20.98 -1.33 -8.80
CA VAL A 96 -20.23 -0.44 -9.70
C VAL A 96 -21.08 -0.05 -10.90
N ARG A 97 -21.76 -0.99 -11.55
CA ARG A 97 -22.68 -0.71 -12.68
C ARG A 97 -23.73 0.32 -12.30
N ALA A 98 -24.34 0.22 -11.13
CA ALA A 98 -25.30 1.21 -10.67
C ALA A 98 -24.68 2.61 -10.51
N LEU A 99 -23.43 2.71 -10.03
CA LEU A 99 -22.71 3.99 -9.92
C LEU A 99 -22.22 4.53 -11.28
N LEU A 100 -21.99 3.66 -12.25
CA LEU A 100 -21.74 4.10 -13.64
C LEU A 100 -22.99 4.65 -14.30
N GLY A 101 -24.16 4.09 -14.01
CA GLY A 101 -25.47 4.54 -14.49
C GLY A 101 -26.06 5.68 -13.63
N GLU A 102 -27.30 5.54 -13.22
CA GLU A 102 -28.04 6.59 -12.49
C GLU A 102 -27.57 6.81 -11.05
N GLY A 103 -27.00 5.80 -10.42
CA GLY A 103 -26.57 5.80 -9.02
C GLY A 103 -27.22 4.69 -8.19
N ARG A 104 -26.96 4.73 -6.86
CA ARG A 104 -27.49 3.72 -5.94
C ARG A 104 -27.80 4.30 -4.55
N LYS A 105 -28.71 3.66 -3.84
CA LYS A 105 -28.86 3.84 -2.39
C LYS A 105 -27.87 2.95 -1.66
N ASP A 106 -27.25 3.47 -0.61
CA ASP A 106 -26.42 2.67 0.29
C ASP A 106 -27.27 1.98 1.39
N GLU A 107 -26.60 1.27 2.30
CA GLU A 107 -27.28 0.57 3.41
C GLU A 107 -27.96 1.51 4.41
N SER A 108 -27.54 2.78 4.47
CA SER A 108 -28.16 3.82 5.29
C SER A 108 -29.39 4.46 4.62
N GLY A 109 -29.61 4.17 3.34
CA GLY A 109 -30.68 4.74 2.52
C GLY A 109 -30.28 6.03 1.79
N ASP A 110 -29.05 6.50 1.98
CA ASP A 110 -28.53 7.68 1.29
C ASP A 110 -28.27 7.38 -0.19
N PHE A 111 -28.73 8.28 -1.07
CA PHE A 111 -28.57 8.13 -2.50
C PHE A 111 -27.23 8.73 -2.97
N THR A 112 -26.41 7.89 -3.61
CA THR A 112 -25.20 8.33 -4.31
C THR A 112 -25.50 8.44 -5.80
N LYS A 113 -25.40 9.65 -6.35
CA LYS A 113 -25.57 9.91 -7.78
C LYS A 113 -24.50 9.19 -8.59
N GLY A 114 -24.90 8.57 -9.69
CA GLY A 114 -24.00 7.92 -10.64
C GLY A 114 -23.46 8.86 -11.71
N ALA A 115 -22.66 8.31 -12.62
CA ALA A 115 -22.07 9.01 -13.74
C ALA A 115 -23.05 9.27 -14.90
N GLY A 116 -24.21 8.61 -14.91
CA GLY A 116 -25.22 8.75 -15.96
C GLY A 116 -24.82 8.12 -17.30
N LEU A 117 -23.92 7.13 -17.30
CA LEU A 117 -23.49 6.47 -18.52
C LEU A 117 -24.59 5.57 -19.08
N PRO A 118 -24.73 5.50 -20.43
CA PRO A 118 -25.53 4.46 -21.05
C PRO A 118 -24.93 3.07 -20.79
N ASP A 119 -25.76 2.03 -20.85
CA ASP A 119 -25.35 0.64 -20.57
C ASP A 119 -24.14 0.20 -21.40
N THR A 120 -24.06 0.58 -22.68
CA THR A 120 -22.93 0.26 -23.55
C THR A 120 -21.62 0.85 -23.07
N ALA A 121 -21.61 2.07 -22.53
CA ALA A 121 -20.43 2.71 -21.95
C ALA A 121 -20.07 2.08 -20.62
N ALA A 122 -21.05 1.75 -19.78
CA ALA A 122 -20.83 1.02 -18.54
C ALA A 122 -20.23 -0.37 -18.79
N ASP A 123 -20.67 -1.08 -19.86
CA ASP A 123 -20.11 -2.38 -20.26
C ASP A 123 -18.62 -2.27 -20.63
N ILE A 124 -18.20 -1.22 -21.35
CA ILE A 124 -16.80 -1.00 -21.69
C ILE A 124 -15.96 -0.79 -20.41
N VAL A 125 -16.44 0.02 -19.47
CA VAL A 125 -15.75 0.28 -18.21
C VAL A 125 -15.64 -1.00 -17.35
N LEU A 126 -16.71 -1.80 -17.28
CA LEU A 126 -16.71 -3.07 -16.54
C LEU A 126 -15.82 -4.11 -17.21
N ALA A 127 -15.84 -4.21 -18.54
CA ALA A 127 -14.94 -5.08 -19.28
C ALA A 127 -13.47 -4.74 -19.04
N PHE A 128 -13.14 -3.44 -18.90
CA PHE A 128 -11.80 -3.01 -18.52
C PHE A 128 -11.41 -3.53 -17.13
N THR A 129 -12.27 -3.43 -16.12
CA THR A 129 -11.95 -3.93 -14.77
C THR A 129 -11.77 -5.46 -14.73
N ALA A 130 -12.38 -6.17 -15.66
CA ALA A 130 -12.32 -7.63 -15.82
C ALA A 130 -11.30 -8.09 -16.89
N ALA A 131 -10.48 -7.18 -17.41
CA ALA A 131 -9.57 -7.47 -18.52
C ALA A 131 -8.35 -8.30 -18.14
N ARG A 132 -8.03 -8.46 -16.85
CA ARG A 132 -6.90 -9.26 -16.37
C ARG A 132 -7.01 -10.72 -16.86
N ARG A 133 -5.87 -11.26 -17.33
CA ARG A 133 -5.68 -12.65 -17.75
C ARG A 133 -4.48 -13.26 -17.02
N ASP A 134 -4.19 -14.52 -17.31
CA ASP A 134 -3.10 -15.27 -16.68
C ASP A 134 -1.71 -14.71 -17.06
N SER A 135 -1.58 -14.15 -18.25
CA SER A 135 -0.36 -13.49 -18.71
C SER A 135 -0.56 -12.00 -18.96
N GLY A 136 0.53 -11.22 -18.82
CA GLY A 136 0.56 -9.81 -19.16
C GLY A 136 0.26 -9.57 -20.64
N ALA A 137 0.75 -10.43 -21.53
CA ALA A 137 0.52 -10.32 -22.97
C ALA A 137 -0.97 -10.49 -23.33
N GLU A 138 -1.65 -11.48 -22.73
CA GLU A 138 -3.08 -11.68 -22.95
C GLU A 138 -3.90 -10.52 -22.37
N THR A 139 -3.51 -10.01 -21.21
CA THR A 139 -4.15 -8.82 -20.61
C THR A 139 -4.01 -7.63 -21.54
N CYS A 140 -2.81 -7.36 -22.06
CA CYS A 140 -2.57 -6.26 -23.01
C CYS A 140 -3.35 -6.42 -24.31
N ALA A 141 -3.53 -7.64 -24.82
CA ALA A 141 -4.34 -7.88 -26.00
C ALA A 141 -5.81 -7.47 -25.76
N VAL A 142 -6.39 -7.86 -24.64
CA VAL A 142 -7.75 -7.44 -24.26
C VAL A 142 -7.84 -5.92 -24.09
N LEU A 143 -6.86 -5.31 -23.43
CA LEU A 143 -6.82 -3.85 -23.24
C LEU A 143 -6.74 -3.11 -24.58
N ARG A 144 -5.99 -3.63 -25.54
CA ARG A 144 -5.87 -3.07 -26.89
C ARG A 144 -7.21 -3.04 -27.61
N ASP A 145 -7.99 -4.08 -27.50
CA ASP A 145 -9.34 -4.13 -28.08
C ASP A 145 -10.27 -3.11 -27.39
N LEU A 146 -10.17 -2.98 -26.08
CA LEU A 146 -11.03 -2.08 -25.28
C LEU A 146 -10.72 -0.59 -25.51
N VAL A 147 -9.45 -0.20 -25.72
CA VAL A 147 -9.10 1.19 -26.02
C VAL A 147 -9.45 1.58 -27.46
N GLY A 148 -9.67 0.60 -28.35
CA GLY A 148 -10.13 0.79 -29.71
C GLY A 148 -9.27 1.77 -30.51
N ALA A 149 -9.87 2.84 -31.01
CA ALA A 149 -9.20 3.88 -31.81
C ALA A 149 -8.47 4.95 -30.98
N SER A 150 -8.50 4.87 -29.66
CA SER A 150 -7.83 5.85 -28.79
C SER A 150 -6.31 5.81 -28.94
N VAL A 151 -5.71 6.92 -29.39
CA VAL A 151 -4.26 7.04 -29.54
C VAL A 151 -3.56 6.97 -28.20
N ILE A 152 -4.07 7.68 -27.19
CA ILE A 152 -3.50 7.67 -25.83
C ILE A 152 -3.66 6.31 -25.15
N GLY A 153 -4.79 5.64 -25.40
CA GLY A 153 -5.02 4.29 -24.91
C GLY A 153 -4.03 3.27 -25.50
N ALA A 154 -3.82 3.33 -26.83
CA ALA A 154 -2.86 2.48 -27.53
C ALA A 154 -1.42 2.71 -27.05
N GLU A 155 -1.02 3.96 -26.80
CA GLU A 155 0.27 4.30 -26.20
C GLU A 155 0.42 3.68 -24.82
N GLY A 156 -0.60 3.80 -23.96
CA GLY A 156 -0.58 3.20 -22.62
C GLY A 156 -0.47 1.68 -22.63
N VAL A 157 -1.11 1.00 -23.58
CA VAL A 157 -0.98 -0.45 -23.76
C VAL A 157 0.44 -0.82 -24.19
N ALA A 158 1.04 -0.08 -25.15
CA ALA A 158 2.41 -0.30 -25.58
C ALA A 158 3.42 -0.11 -24.43
N GLU A 159 3.20 0.89 -23.55
CA GLU A 159 4.02 1.07 -22.34
C GLU A 159 3.92 -0.11 -21.39
N LEU A 160 2.73 -0.67 -21.16
CA LEU A 160 2.55 -1.87 -20.32
C LEU A 160 3.25 -3.11 -20.92
N GLU A 161 3.17 -3.29 -22.25
CA GLU A 161 3.86 -4.38 -22.94
C GLU A 161 5.39 -4.25 -22.82
N GLU A 162 5.92 -3.05 -22.97
CA GLU A 162 7.34 -2.77 -22.77
C GLU A 162 7.77 -3.08 -21.33
N MET A 163 7.03 -2.62 -20.33
CA MET A 163 7.30 -2.92 -18.92
C MET A 163 7.26 -4.42 -18.66
N ALA A 164 6.25 -5.14 -19.15
CA ALA A 164 6.13 -6.58 -18.97
C ALA A 164 7.35 -7.31 -19.54
N LYS A 165 7.78 -6.95 -20.76
CA LYS A 165 8.96 -7.51 -21.42
C LYS A 165 10.24 -7.24 -20.65
N LEU A 166 10.42 -6.02 -20.13
CA LEU A 166 11.59 -5.65 -19.33
C LEU A 166 11.65 -6.41 -18.01
N LEU A 167 10.52 -6.59 -17.35
CA LEU A 167 10.40 -7.32 -16.08
C LEU A 167 10.64 -8.82 -16.30
N GLU A 168 10.06 -9.40 -17.34
CA GLU A 168 10.26 -10.81 -17.70
C GLU A 168 11.73 -11.11 -18.02
N ALA A 169 12.41 -10.21 -18.76
CA ALA A 169 13.85 -10.33 -19.07
C ALA A 169 14.72 -10.33 -17.80
N GLN A 170 14.27 -9.72 -16.71
CA GLN A 170 14.93 -9.71 -15.40
C GLN A 170 14.49 -10.87 -14.49
N GLY A 171 13.57 -11.74 -14.95
CA GLY A 171 13.07 -12.89 -14.22
C GLY A 171 11.90 -12.60 -13.28
N TYR A 172 11.26 -11.43 -13.38
CA TYR A 172 10.04 -11.13 -12.62
C TYR A 172 8.80 -11.64 -13.39
N GLY A 173 8.23 -12.72 -12.91
CA GLY A 173 7.05 -13.35 -13.50
C GLY A 173 5.71 -12.87 -12.90
N SER A 174 4.62 -13.42 -13.43
CA SER A 174 3.26 -13.14 -12.96
C SER A 174 2.95 -13.67 -11.54
N ASP A 175 3.87 -14.42 -10.96
CA ASP A 175 3.87 -14.82 -9.56
C ASP A 175 4.16 -13.65 -8.59
N ARG A 176 4.81 -12.59 -9.08
CA ARG A 176 5.22 -11.43 -8.29
C ARG A 176 4.70 -10.11 -8.83
N ILE A 177 4.71 -9.91 -10.15
CA ILE A 177 4.32 -8.65 -10.80
C ILE A 177 3.29 -8.94 -11.89
N VAL A 178 2.13 -8.29 -11.84
CA VAL A 178 1.02 -8.53 -12.76
C VAL A 178 0.46 -7.23 -13.34
N ILE A 179 0.03 -7.26 -14.59
CA ILE A 179 -0.79 -6.19 -15.16
C ILE A 179 -2.22 -6.39 -14.67
N ASP A 180 -2.73 -5.41 -13.94
CA ASP A 180 -4.06 -5.46 -13.34
C ASP A 180 -4.83 -4.15 -13.55
N PRO A 181 -5.78 -4.14 -14.48
CA PRO A 181 -6.59 -2.97 -14.80
C PRO A 181 -7.45 -2.44 -13.64
N SER A 182 -7.68 -3.23 -12.60
CA SER A 182 -8.44 -2.77 -11.43
C SER A 182 -7.69 -1.74 -10.58
N VAL A 183 -6.37 -1.60 -10.77
CA VAL A 183 -5.56 -0.58 -10.09
C VAL A 183 -5.79 0.79 -10.73
N VAL A 184 -6.55 1.63 -10.05
CA VAL A 184 -6.90 3.00 -10.51
C VAL A 184 -6.41 4.08 -9.55
N ARG A 185 -5.23 3.87 -8.97
CA ARG A 185 -4.64 4.80 -7.98
C ARG A 185 -4.32 6.19 -8.55
N GLY A 186 -4.20 7.16 -7.64
CA GLY A 186 -3.65 8.48 -7.94
C GLY A 186 -4.51 9.32 -8.87
N LEU A 187 -5.75 9.55 -8.49
CA LEU A 187 -6.81 10.16 -9.31
C LEU A 187 -6.50 11.54 -9.91
N GLY A 188 -5.37 12.18 -9.67
CA GLY A 188 -5.21 13.55 -10.12
C GLY A 188 -3.83 13.95 -10.64
N TYR A 189 -2.78 13.19 -10.43
CA TYR A 189 -1.43 13.62 -10.81
C TYR A 189 -0.58 12.59 -11.57
N TYR A 190 -0.98 11.31 -11.62
CA TYR A 190 -0.27 10.32 -12.43
C TYR A 190 -0.56 10.48 -13.92
N THR A 191 0.47 10.39 -14.74
CA THR A 191 0.46 10.66 -16.19
C THR A 191 0.67 9.41 -17.04
N GLY A 192 1.12 8.30 -16.46
CA GLY A 192 1.47 7.06 -17.15
C GLY A 192 1.24 5.82 -16.27
N PRO A 193 2.24 4.91 -16.19
CA PRO A 193 2.17 3.74 -15.34
C PRO A 193 1.85 4.05 -13.88
N VAL A 194 1.08 3.18 -13.24
CA VAL A 194 0.74 3.22 -11.82
C VAL A 194 0.94 1.84 -11.21
N TYR A 195 1.41 1.79 -9.96
CA TYR A 195 1.71 0.55 -9.28
C TYR A 195 1.13 0.49 -7.88
N GLU A 196 0.81 -0.70 -7.46
CA GLU A 196 0.34 -1.00 -6.11
C GLU A 196 0.91 -2.33 -5.65
N ALA A 197 1.56 -2.35 -4.49
CA ALA A 197 1.91 -3.60 -3.86
C ALA A 197 0.91 -3.95 -2.77
N GLU A 198 0.36 -5.15 -2.91
CA GLU A 198 -0.62 -5.71 -2.00
C GLU A 198 -0.08 -6.98 -1.35
N LEU A 199 -0.34 -7.12 -0.05
CA LEU A 199 -0.06 -8.35 0.67
C LEU A 199 -1.25 -9.30 0.53
N THR A 200 -0.95 -10.52 0.10
CA THR A 200 -1.95 -11.53 -0.28
C THR A 200 -2.40 -12.43 0.87
N PHE A 201 -1.70 -12.41 2.00
CA PHE A 201 -2.07 -13.21 3.15
C PHE A 201 -3.24 -12.62 3.96
N GLU A 202 -3.95 -13.52 4.63
CA GLU A 202 -5.05 -13.16 5.51
C GLU A 202 -4.58 -12.86 6.93
N ILE A 203 -5.21 -11.88 7.55
CA ILE A 203 -5.09 -11.58 8.98
C ILE A 203 -6.44 -11.76 9.66
N LEU A 204 -6.43 -11.89 10.98
CA LEU A 204 -7.66 -11.82 11.77
C LEU A 204 -7.93 -10.38 12.21
N ASP A 205 -9.15 -9.90 12.01
CA ASP A 205 -9.59 -8.62 12.56
C ASP A 205 -9.88 -8.74 14.09
N GLU A 206 -10.17 -7.62 14.75
CA GLU A 206 -10.50 -7.57 16.18
C GLU A 206 -11.69 -8.47 16.59
N LYS A 207 -12.49 -8.91 15.61
CA LYS A 207 -13.64 -9.82 15.80
C LYS A 207 -13.32 -11.25 15.39
N GLY A 208 -12.05 -11.58 15.11
CA GLY A 208 -11.61 -12.89 14.69
C GLY A 208 -12.00 -13.29 13.25
N ARG A 209 -12.42 -12.34 12.40
CA ARG A 209 -12.80 -12.60 11.01
C ARG A 209 -11.57 -12.48 10.10
N LYS A 210 -11.43 -13.39 9.17
CA LYS A 210 -10.39 -13.33 8.14
C LYS A 210 -10.56 -12.10 7.25
N LYS A 211 -9.45 -11.41 7.02
CA LYS A 211 -9.38 -10.24 6.15
C LYS A 211 -8.03 -10.21 5.47
N GLN A 212 -8.00 -9.89 4.18
CA GLN A 212 -6.75 -9.57 3.50
C GLN A 212 -6.14 -8.29 4.09
N PHE A 213 -4.83 -8.26 4.21
CA PHE A 213 -4.13 -7.08 4.71
C PHE A 213 -4.25 -5.93 3.70
N GLY A 214 -4.10 -6.25 2.42
CA GLY A 214 -4.24 -5.32 1.31
C GLY A 214 -2.98 -4.51 1.05
N SER A 215 -3.16 -3.36 0.41
CA SER A 215 -2.09 -2.51 -0.10
C SER A 215 -1.18 -1.95 0.99
N VAL A 216 0.14 -2.03 0.77
CA VAL A 216 1.20 -1.51 1.65
C VAL A 216 2.14 -0.53 0.95
N ALA A 217 2.14 -0.50 -0.38
CA ALA A 217 2.91 0.45 -1.17
C ALA A 217 2.13 0.88 -2.41
N GLY A 218 2.48 2.03 -2.96
CA GLY A 218 1.90 2.51 -4.20
C GLY A 218 2.67 3.67 -4.79
N GLY A 219 2.59 3.79 -6.11
CA GLY A 219 3.33 4.78 -6.87
C GLY A 219 2.86 4.92 -8.31
N GLY A 220 3.68 5.56 -9.11
CA GLY A 220 3.45 5.74 -10.54
C GLY A 220 4.25 6.87 -11.13
N ARG A 221 4.05 7.10 -12.44
CA ARG A 221 4.65 8.19 -13.21
C ARG A 221 3.87 9.50 -13.02
N TYR A 222 4.58 10.60 -12.76
CA TYR A 222 4.00 11.91 -12.43
C TYR A 222 4.74 13.08 -13.10
N ASP A 223 4.88 13.02 -14.40
CA ASP A 223 5.68 13.96 -15.22
C ASP A 223 5.30 15.44 -15.05
N ASP A 224 4.02 15.74 -14.74
CA ASP A 224 3.54 17.10 -14.56
C ASP A 224 3.73 17.68 -13.15
N LEU A 225 4.10 16.85 -12.17
CA LEU A 225 4.19 17.31 -10.78
C LEU A 225 5.35 18.30 -10.60
N VAL A 226 6.52 17.99 -11.15
CA VAL A 226 7.70 18.86 -11.08
C VAL A 226 7.44 20.19 -11.78
N LYS A 227 6.72 20.17 -12.90
CA LYS A 227 6.35 21.37 -13.65
C LYS A 227 5.56 22.38 -12.84
N ARG A 228 4.71 21.93 -11.91
CA ARG A 228 3.92 22.82 -11.04
C ARG A 228 4.80 23.70 -10.15
N PHE A 229 6.00 23.24 -9.78
CA PHE A 229 6.90 23.93 -8.86
C PHE A 229 8.03 24.65 -9.60
N THR A 230 8.53 24.10 -10.69
CA THR A 230 9.70 24.61 -11.40
C THR A 230 9.37 25.30 -12.72
N GLY A 231 8.16 25.13 -13.25
CA GLY A 231 7.77 25.56 -14.59
C GLY A 231 8.34 24.69 -15.72
N GLN A 232 9.21 23.72 -15.42
CA GLN A 232 9.82 22.82 -16.39
C GLN A 232 9.21 21.43 -16.31
N ALA A 233 8.84 20.86 -17.45
CA ALA A 233 8.40 19.47 -17.53
C ALA A 233 9.62 18.56 -17.33
N VAL A 234 9.60 17.77 -16.25
CA VAL A 234 10.64 16.80 -15.94
C VAL A 234 9.97 15.47 -15.69
N PRO A 235 10.24 14.43 -16.50
CA PRO A 235 9.69 13.10 -16.28
C PRO A 235 10.10 12.57 -14.92
N ALA A 236 9.14 11.98 -14.21
CA ALA A 236 9.41 11.40 -12.90
C ALA A 236 8.46 10.23 -12.63
N THR A 237 8.99 9.21 -11.98
CA THR A 237 8.26 8.04 -11.52
C THR A 237 8.82 7.59 -10.17
N GLY A 238 7.96 7.05 -9.31
CA GLY A 238 8.41 6.61 -8.00
C GLY A 238 7.36 5.82 -7.22
N VAL A 239 7.77 5.31 -6.07
CA VAL A 239 6.94 4.51 -5.19
C VAL A 239 7.13 4.92 -3.74
N SER A 240 6.07 4.78 -2.96
CA SER A 240 6.05 5.00 -1.52
C SER A 240 5.60 3.73 -0.79
N ILE A 241 6.42 3.25 0.14
CA ILE A 241 6.10 2.13 1.03
C ILE A 241 5.64 2.68 2.38
N GLY A 242 4.46 2.30 2.81
CA GLY A 242 3.93 2.65 4.14
C GLY A 242 4.58 1.79 5.22
N VAL A 243 5.63 2.31 5.88
CA VAL A 243 6.42 1.56 6.89
C VAL A 243 5.56 1.05 8.03
N ASP A 244 4.69 1.89 8.58
CA ASP A 244 3.79 1.48 9.68
C ASP A 244 2.83 0.36 9.26
N ARG A 245 2.37 0.39 8.01
CA ARG A 245 1.51 -0.69 7.48
C ARG A 245 2.28 -1.98 7.30
N LEU A 246 3.49 -1.90 6.78
CA LEU A 246 4.35 -3.06 6.58
C LEU A 246 4.75 -3.69 7.92
N LEU A 247 5.11 -2.88 8.92
CA LEU A 247 5.37 -3.36 10.29
C LEU A 247 4.14 -4.04 10.90
N ALA A 248 2.95 -3.47 10.73
CA ALA A 248 1.71 -4.09 11.20
C ALA A 248 1.44 -5.44 10.51
N ALA A 249 1.77 -5.56 9.22
CA ALA A 249 1.65 -6.80 8.48
C ALA A 249 2.64 -7.87 8.96
N LEU A 250 3.90 -7.51 9.13
CA LEU A 250 4.95 -8.40 9.64
C LEU A 250 4.60 -8.88 11.07
N ALA A 251 4.11 -8.00 11.92
CA ALA A 251 3.63 -8.35 13.26
C ALA A 251 2.46 -9.33 13.21
N ALA A 252 1.50 -9.16 12.30
CA ALA A 252 0.37 -10.06 12.11
C ALA A 252 0.80 -11.46 11.64
N LYS A 253 1.94 -11.58 10.94
CA LYS A 253 2.58 -12.86 10.58
C LYS A 253 3.47 -13.45 11.68
N GLY A 254 3.48 -12.87 12.88
CA GLY A 254 4.37 -13.31 13.95
C GLY A 254 5.83 -12.91 13.75
N ARG A 255 6.11 -12.02 12.81
CA ARG A 255 7.45 -11.46 12.52
C ARG A 255 7.66 -10.08 13.14
N GLY A 256 6.91 -9.74 14.19
CA GLY A 256 7.16 -8.55 14.99
C GLY A 256 8.55 -8.63 15.63
N ALA A 257 9.15 -7.48 15.94
CA ALA A 257 10.30 -7.46 16.82
C ALA A 257 9.95 -8.26 18.07
N GLU A 258 10.85 -9.16 18.49
CA GLU A 258 10.68 -9.83 19.76
C GLU A 258 10.36 -8.79 20.83
N PRO A 259 9.39 -9.07 21.72
CA PRO A 259 9.06 -8.11 22.76
C PRO A 259 10.36 -7.77 23.49
N VAL A 260 10.71 -6.48 23.44
CA VAL A 260 11.93 -6.01 24.12
C VAL A 260 11.79 -6.39 25.58
N GLN A 261 12.57 -7.36 26.02
CA GLN A 261 12.56 -7.79 27.43
C GLN A 261 12.71 -6.55 28.32
N GLY A 262 11.99 -6.51 29.42
CA GLY A 262 12.12 -5.46 30.41
C GLY A 262 13.54 -5.41 31.01
N PRO A 263 13.90 -4.35 31.75
CA PRO A 263 15.17 -4.28 32.43
C PRO A 263 15.21 -5.30 33.58
N VAL A 264 16.39 -5.78 33.94
CA VAL A 264 16.61 -6.46 35.21
C VAL A 264 16.26 -5.48 36.33
N VAL A 265 15.39 -5.90 37.25
CA VAL A 265 15.00 -5.08 38.42
C VAL A 265 15.77 -5.52 39.66
N VAL A 266 16.56 -4.59 40.22
CA VAL A 266 17.19 -4.82 41.54
C VAL A 266 16.20 -4.38 42.61
N THR A 267 15.79 -5.32 43.47
CA THR A 267 14.86 -5.04 44.55
C THR A 267 15.61 -4.38 45.73
N VAL A 268 14.89 -3.63 46.55
CA VAL A 268 15.43 -2.92 47.70
C VAL A 268 14.86 -3.55 48.96
N MET A 269 15.71 -4.29 49.70
CA MET A 269 15.32 -4.91 50.96
C MET A 269 15.59 -3.99 52.13
N ASP A 270 16.69 -3.20 52.08
CA ASP A 270 17.10 -2.25 53.09
C ASP A 270 17.41 -0.88 52.44
N LYS A 271 16.69 0.15 52.87
CA LYS A 271 16.94 1.53 52.37
C LYS A 271 18.34 2.07 52.68
N ALA A 272 18.95 1.62 53.76
CA ALA A 272 20.28 2.06 54.13
C ALA A 272 21.36 1.57 53.15
N ARG A 273 21.06 0.51 52.39
CA ARG A 273 21.96 -0.07 51.39
C ARG A 273 21.70 0.44 49.95
N MET A 274 20.96 1.53 49.79
CA MET A 274 20.59 2.03 48.45
C MET A 274 21.80 2.26 47.55
N ALA A 275 22.94 2.73 48.11
CA ALA A 275 24.18 2.94 47.35
C ALA A 275 24.72 1.65 46.74
N GLU A 276 24.62 0.51 47.45
CA GLU A 276 25.03 -0.81 46.94
C GLU A 276 24.12 -1.31 45.79
N TYR A 277 22.81 -1.11 45.93
CA TYR A 277 21.86 -1.46 44.86
C TYR A 277 22.09 -0.63 43.62
N GLN A 278 22.37 0.69 43.75
CA GLN A 278 22.69 1.53 42.62
C GLN A 278 24.03 1.18 41.97
N ALA A 279 25.04 0.78 42.78
CA ALA A 279 26.32 0.31 42.26
C ALA A 279 26.13 -0.94 41.40
N MET A 280 25.34 -1.90 41.89
CA MET A 280 24.98 -3.14 41.16
C MET A 280 24.29 -2.81 39.82
N VAL A 281 23.30 -1.90 39.81
CA VAL A 281 22.66 -1.45 38.58
C VAL A 281 23.66 -0.81 37.64
N GLY A 282 24.62 -0.03 38.18
CA GLY A 282 25.70 0.57 37.40
C GLY A 282 26.61 -0.48 36.76
N GLU A 283 26.94 -1.56 37.45
CA GLU A 283 27.72 -2.69 36.90
C GLU A 283 26.99 -3.40 35.78
N LEU A 284 25.71 -3.75 35.99
CA LEU A 284 24.87 -4.36 34.96
C LEU A 284 24.81 -3.51 33.71
N ARG A 285 24.59 -2.20 33.84
CA ARG A 285 24.54 -1.27 32.71
C ARG A 285 25.87 -1.16 31.96
N ARG A 286 27.00 -1.15 32.67
CA ARG A 286 28.33 -1.18 32.01
C ARG A 286 28.61 -2.48 31.28
N ALA A 287 28.01 -3.58 31.73
CA ALA A 287 28.03 -4.86 31.02
C ALA A 287 27.04 -4.97 29.87
N GLY A 288 26.35 -3.87 29.48
CA GLY A 288 25.36 -3.85 28.41
C GLY A 288 23.98 -4.41 28.80
N ILE A 289 23.77 -4.74 30.08
CA ILE A 289 22.51 -5.29 30.58
C ILE A 289 21.59 -4.15 31.00
N ARG A 290 20.40 -4.08 30.44
CA ARG A 290 19.38 -3.13 30.87
C ARG A 290 18.96 -3.46 32.31
N ALA A 291 19.13 -2.52 33.22
CA ALA A 291 18.84 -2.72 34.64
C ALA A 291 18.30 -1.43 35.28
N GLU A 292 17.47 -1.59 36.31
CA GLU A 292 16.97 -0.49 37.13
C GLU A 292 16.82 -0.96 38.59
N VAL A 293 16.92 0.00 39.54
CA VAL A 293 16.63 -0.24 40.94
C VAL A 293 15.18 0.12 41.24
N TYR A 294 14.52 -0.64 42.09
CA TYR A 294 13.16 -0.31 42.54
C TYR A 294 13.18 0.94 43.44
N LEU A 295 12.47 1.98 43.05
CA LEU A 295 12.42 3.26 43.77
C LEU A 295 11.12 3.48 44.55
N GLY A 296 10.22 2.49 44.57
CA GLY A 296 8.97 2.56 45.32
C GLY A 296 9.16 2.30 46.84
N ASN A 297 8.06 2.02 47.53
CA ASN A 297 8.12 1.68 48.98
C ASN A 297 8.70 0.29 49.19
N PRO A 298 9.87 0.14 49.81
CA PRO A 298 10.53 -1.15 49.96
C PRO A 298 9.91 -2.08 51.03
N LYS A 299 9.03 -1.55 51.88
CA LYS A 299 8.37 -2.35 52.95
C LYS A 299 7.48 -3.48 52.42
N ASN A 300 7.08 -3.43 51.17
CA ASN A 300 6.23 -4.44 50.56
C ASN A 300 6.98 -5.11 49.40
N PHE A 301 7.62 -6.24 49.72
CA PHE A 301 8.37 -7.03 48.72
C PHE A 301 7.51 -7.50 47.55
N GLY A 302 6.25 -7.93 47.82
CA GLY A 302 5.34 -8.37 46.78
C GLY A 302 5.05 -7.29 45.73
N ASN A 303 5.07 -6.01 46.13
CA ASN A 303 4.90 -4.90 45.15
C ASN A 303 6.14 -4.71 44.29
N GLN A 304 7.33 -5.03 44.77
CA GLN A 304 8.56 -4.98 43.99
C GLN A 304 8.55 -6.06 42.90
N LEU A 305 8.11 -7.28 43.22
CA LEU A 305 7.97 -8.34 42.24
C LEU A 305 6.86 -8.04 41.20
N LYS A 306 5.72 -7.52 41.66
CA LYS A 306 4.67 -7.06 40.75
C LYS A 306 5.16 -5.93 39.81
N TYR A 307 6.04 -5.06 40.29
CA TYR A 307 6.65 -4.05 39.47
C TYR A 307 7.56 -4.65 38.40
N ALA A 308 8.43 -5.60 38.77
CA ALA A 308 9.29 -6.32 37.84
C ALA A 308 8.46 -7.05 36.77
N ASP A 309 7.41 -7.75 37.19
CA ASP A 309 6.48 -8.42 36.26
C ASP A 309 5.82 -7.44 35.29
N LYS A 310 5.25 -6.33 35.81
CA LYS A 310 4.64 -5.28 34.96
C LYS A 310 5.64 -4.64 33.98
N ARG A 311 6.93 -4.61 34.33
CA ARG A 311 8.01 -4.13 33.47
C ARG A 311 8.45 -5.18 32.44
N GLY A 312 7.91 -6.38 32.47
CA GLY A 312 8.37 -7.50 31.64
C GLY A 312 9.83 -7.88 31.95
N SER A 313 10.26 -7.72 33.20
CA SER A 313 11.64 -8.03 33.62
C SER A 313 11.91 -9.52 33.55
N PRO A 314 12.98 -9.97 32.87
CA PRO A 314 13.34 -11.38 32.83
C PRO A 314 13.86 -11.89 34.18
N VAL A 315 14.42 -10.98 34.99
CA VAL A 315 15.04 -11.28 36.27
C VAL A 315 14.80 -10.17 37.27
N ALA A 316 14.45 -10.50 38.52
CA ALA A 316 14.50 -9.62 39.68
C ALA A 316 15.63 -10.08 40.61
N ILE A 317 16.58 -9.19 40.91
CA ILE A 317 17.71 -9.47 41.83
C ILE A 317 17.28 -9.12 43.25
N ILE A 318 17.46 -10.06 44.16
CA ILE A 318 17.17 -9.93 45.58
C ILE A 318 18.47 -10.07 46.35
N GLN A 319 18.83 -9.03 47.12
CA GLN A 319 20.07 -9.05 47.94
C GLN A 319 19.79 -8.64 49.40
#